data_70daf1b5ca7c90bfa6dc9ee7d9e5d99d
#
_entry.id   70daf1b5ca7c90bfa6dc9ee7d9e5d99d
#
_cell.length_a   1.000
_cell.length_b   1.000
_cell.length_c   1.000
_cell.angle_alpha   90.00
_cell.angle_beta   90.00
_cell.angle_gamma   90.00
#
_symmetry.space_group_name_H-M   'P 1'
#
loop_
_entity.id
_entity.type
_entity.pdbx_description
1 polymer ?
#
loop_
_entity_poly.entity_id
_entity_poly.type
_entity_poly.pdbx_seq_one_letter_code
_entity_poly.pdbx_strand_id
1 'polypeptide(L)'
;SDLMDNAKAANGGKYYIGDDYAADLEEAKAALAEAGYPNGEGFPTITYSTNDAGYHIAVAEYLQQAYKELGITMNIDKMDWSSFTPARRAGEYEMARNGWVMDYNDASNMIELFYSSNGNNDGKYNNPEFDAALDAAKVADPVEHFAALHKAEQIVLDDYGFIPLAYYNDFW
;
A
#
# COMPACT_ATOMS: atom_id res chain seq x y z
N SER A 1 -16.63 12.53 -1.76
CA SER A 1 -15.84 13.74 -2.05
C SER A 1 -15.35 14.36 -0.75
N ASP A 2 -16.24 14.71 0.18
CA ASP A 2 -15.88 15.44 1.40
C ASP A 2 -14.95 14.66 2.36
N LEU A 3 -15.02 13.34 2.37
CA LEU A 3 -14.16 12.48 3.19
C LEU A 3 -12.72 12.44 2.66
N MET A 4 -12.57 12.34 1.34
CA MET A 4 -11.25 12.38 0.69
C MET A 4 -10.60 13.77 0.81
N ASP A 5 -11.40 14.82 0.72
CA ASP A 5 -10.92 16.21 0.84
C ASP A 5 -10.55 16.52 2.30
N ASN A 6 -11.30 16.02 3.27
CA ASN A 6 -10.98 16.12 4.69
C ASN A 6 -9.74 15.29 5.06
N ALA A 7 -9.59 14.10 4.49
CA ALA A 7 -8.40 13.28 4.68
C ALA A 7 -7.15 13.97 4.13
N LYS A 8 -7.20 14.51 2.91
CA LYS A 8 -6.14 15.33 2.34
C LYS A 8 -5.83 16.56 3.17
N ALA A 9 -6.86 17.22 3.73
CA ALA A 9 -6.68 18.39 4.58
C ALA A 9 -6.02 18.03 5.92
N ALA A 10 -6.39 16.91 6.55
CA ALA A 10 -5.84 16.46 7.82
C ALA A 10 -4.33 16.16 7.75
N ASN A 11 -3.84 15.62 6.64
CA ASN A 11 -2.41 15.36 6.40
C ASN A 11 -1.69 16.50 5.66
N GLY A 12 -2.25 17.70 5.61
CA GLY A 12 -1.66 18.83 4.88
C GLY A 12 -1.54 18.58 3.38
N GLY A 13 -2.38 17.72 2.82
CA GLY A 13 -2.36 17.35 1.40
C GLY A 13 -1.22 16.44 0.96
N LYS A 14 -0.39 15.98 1.89
CA LYS A 14 0.78 15.13 1.59
C LYS A 14 0.42 13.66 1.70
N TYR A 15 -0.41 13.17 0.79
CA TYR A 15 -0.55 11.74 0.58
C TYR A 15 0.49 11.28 -0.44
N TYR A 16 1.57 10.68 0.01
CA TYR A 16 2.51 9.76 -0.67
C TYR A 16 3.23 10.23 -1.92
N ILE A 17 2.83 11.32 -2.53
CA ILE A 17 3.47 11.83 -3.73
C ILE A 17 3.97 13.22 -3.38
N GLY A 18 5.28 13.35 -3.23
CA GLY A 18 5.91 14.65 -3.27
C GLY A 18 5.63 15.32 -4.63
N ASP A 19 5.56 16.63 -4.64
CA ASP A 19 5.45 17.39 -5.89
C ASP A 19 6.79 17.41 -6.66
N ASP A 20 7.85 16.83 -6.07
CA ASP A 20 9.21 16.81 -6.60
C ASP A 20 9.78 15.38 -6.56
N TYR A 21 9.56 14.66 -7.65
CA TYR A 21 10.09 13.30 -7.84
C TYR A 21 11.61 13.19 -7.61
N ALA A 22 12.38 14.23 -7.98
CA ALA A 22 13.82 14.19 -7.80
C ALA A 22 14.22 14.25 -6.33
N ALA A 23 13.51 15.06 -5.54
CA ALA A 23 13.70 15.10 -4.08
C ALA A 23 13.29 13.79 -3.41
N ASP A 24 12.15 13.23 -3.81
CA ASP A 24 11.66 11.94 -3.30
C ASP A 24 12.63 10.80 -3.61
N LEU A 25 13.23 10.80 -4.82
CA LEU A 25 14.23 9.81 -5.22
C LEU A 25 15.52 9.92 -4.38
N GLU A 26 15.98 11.12 -4.08
CA GLU A 26 17.15 11.31 -3.22
C GLU A 26 16.87 10.92 -1.76
N GLU A 27 15.67 11.16 -1.26
CA GLU A 27 15.23 10.68 0.06
C GLU A 27 15.20 9.13 0.10
N ALA A 28 14.66 8.49 -0.92
CA ALA A 28 14.65 7.03 -1.05
C ALA A 28 16.07 6.44 -1.10
N LYS A 29 16.99 7.08 -1.83
CA LYS A 29 18.40 6.68 -1.87
C LYS A 29 19.08 6.84 -0.50
N ALA A 30 18.79 7.92 0.20
CA ALA A 30 19.32 8.15 1.54
C ALA A 30 18.82 7.08 2.53
N ALA A 31 17.52 6.77 2.51
CA ALA A 31 16.94 5.71 3.33
C ALA A 31 17.55 4.32 3.01
N LEU A 32 17.78 4.03 1.73
CA LEU A 32 18.41 2.79 1.29
C LEU A 32 19.87 2.69 1.77
N ALA A 33 20.61 3.80 1.75
CA ALA A 33 21.96 3.87 2.27
C ALA A 33 22.00 3.71 3.79
N GLU A 34 21.07 4.31 4.53
CA GLU A 34 20.91 4.14 5.98
C GLU A 34 20.59 2.68 6.33
N ALA A 35 19.81 2.00 5.51
CA ALA A 35 19.53 0.58 5.64
C ALA A 35 20.74 -0.33 5.32
N GLY A 36 21.88 0.23 4.89
CA GLY A 36 23.10 -0.49 4.61
C GLY A 36 23.31 -0.88 3.14
N TYR A 37 22.50 -0.34 2.23
CA TYR A 37 22.56 -0.65 0.80
C TYR A 37 22.77 0.61 -0.06
N PRO A 38 23.87 1.34 0.10
CA PRO A 38 24.11 2.55 -0.68
C PRO A 38 24.08 2.26 -2.19
N ASN A 39 23.29 3.01 -2.93
CA ASN A 39 23.04 2.78 -4.36
C ASN A 39 22.53 1.38 -4.71
N GLY A 40 21.88 0.69 -3.79
CA GLY A 40 21.39 -0.67 -3.97
C GLY A 40 22.46 -1.77 -3.90
N GLU A 41 23.71 -1.43 -3.58
CA GLU A 41 24.79 -2.41 -3.51
C GLU A 41 24.53 -3.49 -2.46
N GLY A 42 24.46 -4.75 -2.91
CA GLY A 42 24.18 -5.89 -2.04
C GLY A 42 22.72 -6.07 -1.66
N PHE A 43 21.82 -5.21 -2.14
CA PHE A 43 20.38 -5.41 -1.93
C PHE A 43 19.91 -6.69 -2.67
N PRO A 44 19.12 -7.56 -2.03
CA PRO A 44 18.66 -8.78 -2.68
C PRO A 44 17.73 -8.45 -3.86
N THR A 45 17.76 -9.32 -4.88
CA THR A 45 16.74 -9.25 -5.94
C THR A 45 15.38 -9.53 -5.33
N ILE A 46 14.40 -8.68 -5.62
CA ILE A 46 13.01 -8.85 -5.18
C ILE A 46 12.12 -9.32 -6.33
N THR A 47 11.03 -10.00 -6.01
CA THR A 47 10.04 -10.46 -6.97
C THR A 47 8.69 -9.79 -6.71
N TYR A 48 8.18 -9.10 -7.72
CA TYR A 48 6.84 -8.51 -7.72
C TYR A 48 5.87 -9.43 -8.45
N SER A 49 4.92 -10.00 -7.72
CA SER A 49 3.91 -10.90 -8.26
C SER A 49 2.65 -10.14 -8.67
N THR A 50 2.17 -10.38 -9.88
CA THR A 50 0.98 -9.73 -10.45
C THR A 50 0.18 -10.68 -11.34
N ASN A 51 -1.11 -10.39 -11.50
CA ASN A 51 -1.88 -11.07 -12.53
C ASN A 51 -1.62 -10.47 -13.92
N ASP A 52 -1.90 -11.24 -14.95
CA ASP A 52 -1.57 -10.97 -16.37
C ASP A 52 -2.45 -9.93 -17.09
N ALA A 53 -3.28 -9.17 -16.35
CA ALA A 53 -4.05 -8.06 -16.92
C ALA A 53 -3.13 -6.90 -17.37
N GLY A 54 -3.34 -6.40 -18.57
CA GLY A 54 -2.42 -5.49 -19.26
C GLY A 54 -2.02 -4.25 -18.47
N TYR A 55 -2.95 -3.58 -17.78
CA TYR A 55 -2.61 -2.40 -17.00
C TYR A 55 -1.80 -2.73 -15.73
N HIS A 56 -2.00 -3.91 -15.12
CA HIS A 56 -1.19 -4.35 -13.98
C HIS A 56 0.24 -4.66 -14.38
N ILE A 57 0.43 -5.19 -15.59
CA ILE A 57 1.75 -5.40 -16.18
C ILE A 57 2.46 -4.06 -16.38
N ALA A 58 1.77 -3.06 -16.94
CA ALA A 58 2.34 -1.73 -17.13
C ALA A 58 2.76 -1.08 -15.80
N VAL A 59 1.97 -1.23 -14.74
CA VAL A 59 2.35 -0.78 -13.38
C VAL A 59 3.59 -1.53 -12.88
N ALA A 60 3.64 -2.84 -13.05
CA ALA A 60 4.80 -3.64 -12.64
C ALA A 60 6.08 -3.21 -13.37
N GLU A 61 6.00 -2.95 -14.67
CA GLU A 61 7.12 -2.46 -15.49
C GLU A 61 7.56 -1.04 -15.07
N TYR A 62 6.62 -0.17 -14.71
CA TYR A 62 6.92 1.14 -14.15
C TYR A 62 7.66 1.02 -12.80
N LEU A 63 7.15 0.20 -11.88
CA LEU A 63 7.81 -0.06 -10.60
C LEU A 63 9.22 -0.64 -10.79
N GLN A 64 9.38 -1.58 -11.73
CA GLN A 64 10.70 -2.14 -12.05
C GLN A 64 11.69 -1.07 -12.46
N GLN A 65 11.27 -0.07 -13.24
CA GLN A 65 12.16 1.05 -13.61
C GLN A 65 12.46 1.96 -12.41
N ALA A 66 11.47 2.25 -11.57
CA ALA A 66 11.66 3.06 -10.36
C ALA A 66 12.66 2.39 -9.39
N TYR A 67 12.51 1.09 -9.14
CA TYR A 67 13.45 0.34 -8.31
C TYR A 67 14.86 0.29 -8.92
N LYS A 68 14.97 0.22 -10.25
CA LYS A 68 16.26 0.28 -10.94
C LYS A 68 17.00 1.61 -10.73
N GLU A 69 16.28 2.73 -10.58
CA GLU A 69 16.90 4.03 -10.26
C GLU A 69 17.49 4.06 -8.84
N LEU A 70 17.02 3.18 -7.97
CA LEU A 70 17.60 2.93 -6.64
C LEU A 70 18.74 1.91 -6.66
N GLY A 71 19.06 1.31 -7.81
CA GLY A 71 20.03 0.24 -7.93
C GLY A 71 19.50 -1.14 -7.53
N ILE A 72 18.18 -1.28 -7.32
CA ILE A 72 17.54 -2.53 -6.92
C ILE A 72 17.07 -3.30 -8.15
N THR A 73 17.35 -4.61 -8.18
CA THR A 73 16.82 -5.51 -9.19
C THR A 73 15.47 -6.05 -8.76
N MET A 74 14.44 -5.81 -9.57
CA MET A 74 13.10 -6.36 -9.36
C MET A 74 12.71 -7.26 -10.52
N ASN A 75 12.34 -8.50 -10.23
CA ASN A 75 11.72 -9.43 -11.17
C ASN A 75 10.20 -9.25 -11.16
N ILE A 76 9.56 -9.49 -12.31
CA ILE A 76 8.10 -9.50 -12.41
C ILE A 76 7.65 -10.93 -12.63
N ASP A 77 6.87 -11.45 -11.69
CA ASP A 77 6.22 -12.75 -11.81
C ASP A 77 4.76 -12.57 -12.23
N LYS A 78 4.48 -13.01 -13.46
CA LYS A 78 3.14 -12.87 -14.10
C LYS A 78 2.40 -14.18 -14.00
N MET A 79 1.25 -14.14 -13.37
CA MET A 79 0.39 -15.31 -13.20
C MET A 79 -0.98 -15.06 -13.86
N ASP A 80 -1.66 -16.10 -14.27
CA ASP A 80 -3.11 -16.00 -14.53
C ASP A 80 -3.85 -15.75 -13.21
N TRP A 81 -5.07 -15.19 -13.30
CA TRP A 81 -5.85 -14.80 -12.11
C TRP A 81 -6.13 -15.99 -11.18
N SER A 82 -6.33 -17.18 -11.73
CA SER A 82 -6.66 -18.39 -10.96
C SER A 82 -5.49 -18.92 -10.16
N SER A 83 -4.27 -18.68 -10.61
CA SER A 83 -3.02 -19.01 -9.91
C SER A 83 -2.60 -17.89 -8.95
N PHE A 84 -2.71 -16.63 -9.39
CA PHE A 84 -2.28 -15.46 -8.62
C PHE A 84 -3.07 -15.31 -7.31
N THR A 85 -4.39 -15.44 -7.37
CA THR A 85 -5.24 -15.18 -6.18
C THR A 85 -4.98 -16.14 -5.01
N PRO A 86 -4.89 -17.47 -5.22
CA PRO A 86 -4.55 -18.39 -4.14
C PRO A 86 -3.14 -18.17 -3.58
N ALA A 87 -2.14 -17.95 -4.43
CA ALA A 87 -0.75 -17.70 -4.03
C ALA A 87 -0.66 -16.44 -3.15
N ARG A 88 -1.29 -15.34 -3.57
CA ARG A 88 -1.35 -14.10 -2.79
C ARG A 88 -2.03 -14.31 -1.44
N ARG A 89 -3.18 -14.97 -1.38
CA ARG A 89 -3.89 -15.28 -0.13
C ARG A 89 -3.09 -16.18 0.82
N ALA A 90 -2.29 -17.07 0.25
CA ALA A 90 -1.38 -17.92 1.01
C ALA A 90 -0.13 -17.17 1.53
N GLY A 91 0.14 -15.96 1.01
CA GLY A 91 1.36 -15.20 1.33
C GLY A 91 2.60 -15.72 0.59
N GLU A 92 2.42 -16.42 -0.52
CA GLU A 92 3.50 -16.99 -1.35
C GLU A 92 4.08 -15.94 -2.30
N TYR A 93 4.59 -14.84 -1.76
CA TYR A 93 5.19 -13.73 -2.52
C TYR A 93 6.12 -12.90 -1.62
N GLU A 94 7.03 -12.16 -2.24
CA GLU A 94 7.84 -11.12 -1.57
C GLU A 94 7.14 -9.78 -1.63
N MET A 95 6.68 -9.40 -2.80
CA MET A 95 5.84 -8.22 -3.05
C MET A 95 4.76 -8.60 -4.06
N ALA A 96 3.52 -8.23 -3.80
CA ALA A 96 2.41 -8.57 -4.68
C ALA A 96 1.46 -7.39 -4.89
N ARG A 97 0.91 -7.32 -6.09
CA ARG A 97 -0.19 -6.43 -6.39
C ARG A 97 -1.42 -6.81 -5.56
N ASN A 98 -2.08 -5.83 -5.00
CA ASN A 98 -3.41 -5.98 -4.43
C ASN A 98 -4.31 -4.83 -4.87
N GLY A 99 -5.62 -4.95 -4.66
CA GLY A 99 -6.59 -3.92 -4.91
C GLY A 99 -7.96 -4.31 -4.34
N TRP A 100 -8.73 -3.33 -3.97
CA TRP A 100 -10.06 -3.49 -3.42
C TRP A 100 -11.03 -2.49 -4.05
N VAL A 101 -12.25 -2.93 -4.27
CA VAL A 101 -13.38 -2.08 -4.62
C VAL A 101 -14.30 -2.11 -3.42
N MET A 102 -14.68 -0.93 -2.90
CA MET A 102 -15.48 -0.85 -1.67
C MET A 102 -16.85 -1.47 -1.84
N ASP A 103 -17.27 -2.27 -0.88
CA ASP A 103 -18.59 -2.88 -0.82
C ASP A 103 -19.66 -1.87 -0.33
N TYR A 104 -19.23 -0.85 0.43
CA TYR A 104 -20.08 0.22 0.96
C TYR A 104 -19.28 1.52 1.09
N ASN A 105 -19.99 2.65 1.14
CA ASN A 105 -19.40 3.99 1.13
C ASN A 105 -18.98 4.45 2.53
N ASP A 106 -17.95 3.82 3.07
CA ASP A 106 -17.26 4.22 4.29
C ASP A 106 -15.78 3.83 4.20
N ALA A 107 -14.88 4.68 4.68
CA ALA A 107 -13.44 4.44 4.61
C ALA A 107 -13.00 3.19 5.40
N SER A 108 -13.78 2.77 6.41
CA SER A 108 -13.52 1.54 7.15
C SER A 108 -13.41 0.32 6.24
N ASN A 109 -14.18 0.29 5.12
CA ASN A 109 -14.15 -0.83 4.17
C ASN A 109 -12.77 -1.04 3.50
N MET A 110 -11.98 0.02 3.37
CA MET A 110 -10.60 -0.08 2.86
C MET A 110 -9.63 -0.40 4.00
N ILE A 111 -9.78 0.27 5.14
CA ILE A 111 -8.81 0.18 6.23
C ILE A 111 -8.92 -1.17 6.95
N GLU A 112 -10.12 -1.72 7.11
CA GLU A 112 -10.33 -3.02 7.77
C GLU A 112 -9.65 -4.20 7.08
N LEU A 113 -9.21 -4.05 5.81
CA LEU A 113 -8.43 -5.07 5.10
C LEU A 113 -7.11 -5.41 5.80
N PHE A 114 -6.58 -4.48 6.60
CA PHE A 114 -5.33 -4.65 7.35
C PHE A 114 -5.54 -5.11 8.79
N TYR A 115 -6.81 -5.26 9.22
CA TYR A 115 -7.09 -5.79 10.57
C TYR A 115 -6.51 -7.19 10.72
N SER A 116 -5.82 -7.46 11.83
CA SER A 116 -5.01 -8.68 12.00
C SER A 116 -5.78 -9.99 11.76
N SER A 117 -7.08 -10.03 12.10
CA SER A 117 -7.94 -11.20 11.90
C SER A 117 -8.82 -11.14 10.64
N ASN A 118 -8.65 -10.10 9.78
CA ASN A 118 -9.45 -10.01 8.55
C ASN A 118 -8.99 -11.06 7.53
N GLY A 119 -9.93 -11.82 6.98
CA GLY A 119 -9.66 -12.86 5.97
C GLY A 119 -9.08 -12.34 4.64
N ASN A 120 -9.18 -11.03 4.38
CA ASN A 120 -8.61 -10.37 3.20
C ASN A 120 -7.26 -9.68 3.50
N ASN A 121 -6.74 -9.81 4.72
CA ASN A 121 -5.42 -9.33 5.08
C ASN A 121 -4.35 -10.24 4.48
N ASP A 122 -4.16 -10.16 3.17
CA ASP A 122 -3.23 -11.01 2.43
C ASP A 122 -1.76 -10.74 2.83
N GLY A 123 -1.44 -9.49 3.18
CA GLY A 123 -0.13 -9.08 3.67
C GLY A 123 0.21 -9.54 5.08
N LYS A 124 -0.75 -10.15 5.79
CA LYS A 124 -0.58 -10.62 7.18
C LYS A 124 -0.12 -9.52 8.14
N TYR A 125 -0.49 -8.26 7.84
CA TYR A 125 -0.20 -7.15 8.72
C TYR A 125 -0.79 -7.40 10.12
N ASN A 126 -0.02 -7.10 11.15
CA ASN A 126 -0.41 -7.37 12.53
C ASN A 126 0.19 -6.30 13.46
N ASN A 127 -0.61 -5.30 13.77
CA ASN A 127 -0.26 -4.27 14.73
C ASN A 127 -1.42 -4.04 15.70
N PRO A 128 -1.26 -4.32 17.02
CA PRO A 128 -2.31 -4.13 18.00
C PRO A 128 -2.80 -2.68 18.17
N GLU A 129 -1.96 -1.68 17.88
CA GLU A 129 -2.37 -0.27 17.93
C GLU A 129 -3.30 0.08 16.77
N PHE A 130 -3.02 -0.48 15.60
CA PHE A 130 -3.89 -0.38 14.44
C PHE A 130 -5.26 -1.02 14.71
N ASP A 131 -5.26 -2.26 15.20
CA ASP A 131 -6.49 -2.98 15.53
C ASP A 131 -7.33 -2.21 16.57
N ALA A 132 -6.69 -1.68 17.61
CA ALA A 132 -7.36 -0.89 18.64
C ALA A 132 -7.94 0.43 18.09
N ALA A 133 -7.24 1.10 17.17
CA ALA A 133 -7.75 2.31 16.52
C ALA A 133 -8.99 2.01 15.66
N LEU A 134 -8.96 0.91 14.93
CA LEU A 134 -10.09 0.47 14.11
C LEU A 134 -11.28 0.02 14.96
N ASP A 135 -11.05 -0.66 16.08
CA ASP A 135 -12.10 -1.04 17.04
C ASP A 135 -12.73 0.19 17.70
N ALA A 136 -11.95 1.21 18.01
CA ALA A 136 -12.47 2.48 18.51
C ALA A 136 -13.38 3.16 17.47
N ALA A 137 -13.04 3.12 16.19
CA ALA A 137 -13.86 3.68 15.12
C ALA A 137 -15.26 3.03 15.04
N LYS A 138 -15.39 1.74 15.32
CA LYS A 138 -16.66 0.99 15.23
C LYS A 138 -17.72 1.46 16.23
N VAL A 139 -17.30 2.04 17.36
CA VAL A 139 -18.20 2.41 18.47
C VAL A 139 -18.27 3.93 18.70
N ALA A 140 -17.52 4.71 17.93
CA ALA A 140 -17.43 6.15 18.04
C ALA A 140 -18.66 6.87 17.43
N ASP A 141 -18.86 8.11 17.83
CA ASP A 141 -19.78 9.00 17.09
C ASP A 141 -19.21 9.34 15.70
N PRO A 142 -20.00 9.90 14.77
CA PRO A 142 -19.55 10.11 13.40
C PRO A 142 -18.29 10.97 13.26
N VAL A 143 -18.01 11.88 14.16
CA VAL A 143 -16.81 12.74 14.11
C VAL A 143 -15.58 11.97 14.61
N GLU A 144 -15.75 11.30 15.74
CA GLU A 144 -14.70 10.47 16.34
C GLU A 144 -14.39 9.24 15.49
N HIS A 145 -15.40 8.70 14.78
CA HIS A 145 -15.24 7.60 13.82
C HIS A 145 -14.16 7.90 12.77
N PHE A 146 -14.29 9.05 12.08
CA PHE A 146 -13.31 9.41 11.07
C PHE A 146 -11.93 9.73 11.66
N ALA A 147 -11.86 10.34 12.83
CA ALA A 147 -10.59 10.58 13.51
C ALA A 147 -9.88 9.27 13.85
N ALA A 148 -10.61 8.25 14.29
CA ALA A 148 -10.06 6.93 14.58
C ALA A 148 -9.63 6.18 13.32
N LEU A 149 -10.40 6.27 12.21
CA LEU A 149 -10.00 5.70 10.92
C LEU A 149 -8.72 6.36 10.38
N HIS A 150 -8.60 7.69 10.48
CA HIS A 150 -7.37 8.40 10.11
C HIS A 150 -6.17 7.94 10.92
N LYS A 151 -6.35 7.75 12.24
CA LYS A 151 -5.31 7.22 13.10
C LYS A 151 -4.86 5.82 12.65
N ALA A 152 -5.82 4.94 12.35
CA ALA A 152 -5.51 3.61 11.85
C ALA A 152 -4.77 3.65 10.50
N GLU A 153 -5.24 4.47 9.57
CA GLU A 153 -4.57 4.70 8.28
C GLU A 153 -3.13 5.16 8.47
N GLN A 154 -2.91 6.15 9.33
CA GLN A 154 -1.56 6.66 9.59
C GLN A 154 -0.64 5.56 10.16
N ILE A 155 -1.13 4.74 11.09
CA ILE A 155 -0.34 3.65 11.68
C ILE A 155 0.11 2.65 10.60
N VAL A 156 -0.81 2.16 9.76
CA VAL A 156 -0.47 1.16 8.74
C VAL A 156 0.48 1.69 7.67
N LEU A 157 0.46 2.99 7.43
CA LEU A 157 1.34 3.65 6.48
C LEU A 157 2.72 3.92 7.06
N ASP A 158 2.79 4.38 8.31
CA ASP A 158 4.06 4.58 9.02
C ASP A 158 4.80 3.25 9.24
N ASP A 159 4.06 2.15 9.36
CA ASP A 159 4.59 0.79 9.41
C ASP A 159 4.96 0.22 8.03
N TYR A 160 4.72 0.96 6.94
CA TYR A 160 4.89 0.47 5.57
C TYR A 160 4.11 -0.83 5.29
N GLY A 161 2.93 -0.97 5.90
CA GLY A 161 2.07 -2.15 5.75
C GLY A 161 1.60 -2.40 4.31
N PHE A 162 1.57 -1.35 3.50
CA PHE A 162 1.36 -1.41 2.05
C PHE A 162 1.92 -0.17 1.36
N ILE A 163 2.08 -0.25 0.03
CA ILE A 163 2.49 0.86 -0.83
C ILE A 163 1.29 1.26 -1.68
N PRO A 164 0.67 2.43 -1.44
CA PRO A 164 -0.44 2.90 -2.26
C PRO A 164 0.04 3.33 -3.64
N LEU A 165 -0.60 2.84 -4.70
CA LEU A 165 -0.19 3.10 -6.09
C LEU A 165 -1.19 3.98 -6.85
N ALA A 166 -2.48 3.67 -6.78
CA ALA A 166 -3.51 4.37 -7.53
C ALA A 166 -4.91 4.08 -6.98
N TYR A 167 -5.84 4.97 -7.28
CA TYR A 167 -7.27 4.73 -7.10
C TYR A 167 -7.87 4.19 -8.39
N TYR A 168 -8.75 3.20 -8.28
CA TYR A 168 -9.57 2.79 -9.42
C TYR A 168 -10.55 3.91 -9.77
N ASN A 169 -10.64 4.21 -11.07
CA ASN A 169 -11.63 5.12 -11.61
C ASN A 169 -12.65 4.30 -12.41
N ASP A 170 -13.87 4.21 -11.90
CA ASP A 170 -14.99 3.65 -12.65
C ASP A 170 -15.73 4.80 -13.32
N PHE A 171 -15.90 4.70 -14.65
CA PHE A 171 -16.73 5.61 -15.43
C PHE A 171 -18.09 4.94 -15.62
N TRP A 172 -19.11 5.54 -15.05
CA TRP A 172 -20.50 5.16 -15.24
C TRP A 172 -21.16 6.00 -16.33
#